data_6916f376472e903dba07b2c3da4c5d6b
#
_entry.id   6916f376472e903dba07b2c3da4c5d6b
#
_cell.length_a   1.000
_cell.length_b   1.000
_cell.length_c   1.000
_cell.angle_alpha   90.00
_cell.angle_beta   90.00
_cell.angle_gamma   90.00
#
_symmetry.space_group_name_H-M   'P 1'
#
loop_
_entity.id
_entity.type
_entity.pdbx_description
1 polymer ?
#
loop_
_entity_poly.entity_id
_entity_poly.type
_entity_poly.pdbx_seq_one_letter_code
_entity_poly.pdbx_strand_id
1 'polypeptide(L)'
;CMSARTRPEPPFPSAKPARAETEILDVFDPDPGRQYDMRDLLGCVVDGDSFDEYRADFGRSLVCGYARIEGRPCGIVANQRMMTKRKMPGGKAGPSEAVNMPAVIYDDAADKTARFIMDCNQKRIPIVFVHDTTGFMVGRDSEQGGIIRAGAKLVNAMSNCVVPKISLLINASYGAGNYAMCGRAFDPFLTLAWPNARCAVMG
;
A
#
# COMPACT_ATOMS: atom_id res chain seq x y z
N CYS A 1 -0.98 -33.81 0.88
CA CYS A 1 -0.12 -33.92 2.07
C CYS A 1 1.02 -32.91 1.92
N MET A 2 0.89 -31.70 2.47
CA MET A 2 2.02 -30.79 2.58
C MET A 2 2.93 -31.34 3.69
N SER A 3 4.08 -31.86 3.29
CA SER A 3 5.17 -32.18 4.21
C SER A 3 5.41 -30.97 5.11
N ALA A 4 5.51 -31.21 6.42
CA ALA A 4 5.90 -30.20 7.39
C ALA A 4 7.34 -29.77 7.06
N ARG A 5 7.49 -28.84 6.10
CA ARG A 5 8.77 -28.15 5.89
C ARG A 5 9.01 -27.36 7.15
N THR A 6 10.05 -27.68 7.88
CA THR A 6 10.57 -26.86 8.96
C THR A 6 10.71 -25.45 8.42
N ARG A 7 9.92 -24.50 8.97
CA ARG A 7 10.06 -23.11 8.61
C ARG A 7 11.48 -22.68 8.97
N PRO A 8 12.24 -22.10 8.04
CA PRO A 8 13.55 -21.56 8.40
C PRO A 8 13.36 -20.51 9.50
N GLU A 9 14.27 -20.47 10.45
CA GLU A 9 14.25 -19.46 11.50
C GLU A 9 14.21 -18.05 10.90
N PRO A 10 13.48 -17.10 11.51
CA PRO A 10 13.48 -15.74 11.06
C PRO A 10 14.89 -15.13 11.20
N PRO A 11 15.34 -14.29 10.25
CA PRO A 11 16.69 -13.70 10.31
C PRO A 11 16.86 -12.68 11.42
N PHE A 12 15.76 -12.20 12.02
CA PHE A 12 15.76 -11.25 13.12
C PHE A 12 14.87 -11.76 14.26
N PRO A 13 15.11 -11.32 15.51
CA PRO A 13 14.18 -11.59 16.60
C PRO A 13 12.79 -11.07 16.26
N SER A 14 11.77 -11.87 16.54
CA SER A 14 10.38 -11.43 16.47
C SER A 14 10.07 -10.53 17.66
N ALA A 15 9.33 -9.46 17.42
CA ALA A 15 8.83 -8.58 18.46
C ALA A 15 7.30 -8.51 18.37
N LYS A 16 6.65 -8.29 19.52
CA LYS A 16 5.21 -8.04 19.50
C LYS A 16 4.92 -6.74 18.76
N PRO A 17 3.79 -6.65 18.02
CA PRO A 17 3.35 -5.40 17.43
C PRO A 17 3.31 -4.26 18.46
N ALA A 18 3.46 -3.02 17.99
CA ALA A 18 3.40 -1.84 18.85
C ALA A 18 2.02 -1.62 19.48
N ARG A 19 0.97 -2.09 18.81
CA ARG A 19 -0.42 -2.13 19.28
C ARG A 19 -0.87 -3.57 19.47
N ALA A 20 -1.83 -3.81 20.35
CA ALA A 20 -2.41 -5.14 20.51
C ALA A 20 -3.16 -5.56 19.21
N GLU A 21 -3.03 -6.82 18.83
CA GLU A 21 -3.70 -7.36 17.63
C GLU A 21 -5.24 -7.16 17.68
N THR A 22 -5.82 -7.17 18.87
CA THR A 22 -7.26 -6.94 19.09
C THR A 22 -7.70 -5.52 18.79
N GLU A 23 -6.79 -4.53 18.88
CA GLU A 23 -7.07 -3.12 18.56
C GLU A 23 -7.36 -2.90 17.06
N ILE A 24 -7.06 -3.89 16.21
CA ILE A 24 -7.36 -3.80 14.78
C ILE A 24 -8.85 -3.57 14.53
N LEU A 25 -9.71 -4.09 15.41
CA LEU A 25 -11.17 -3.91 15.33
C LEU A 25 -11.63 -2.51 15.75
N ASP A 26 -10.81 -1.81 16.51
CA ASP A 26 -11.08 -0.42 16.94
C ASP A 26 -10.54 0.60 15.93
N VAL A 27 -9.44 0.25 15.24
CA VAL A 27 -8.82 1.09 14.22
C VAL A 27 -9.55 1.00 12.90
N PHE A 28 -9.86 -0.22 12.47
CA PHE A 28 -10.47 -0.50 11.17
C PHE A 28 -11.99 -0.35 11.22
N ASP A 29 -12.54 0.43 10.28
CA ASP A 29 -13.98 0.53 10.07
C ASP A 29 -14.30 0.22 8.58
N PRO A 30 -15.18 -0.76 8.30
CA PRO A 30 -15.56 -1.11 6.93
C PRO A 30 -16.47 -0.07 6.27
N ASP A 31 -16.99 0.90 7.01
CA ASP A 31 -17.82 1.97 6.45
C ASP A 31 -16.99 2.84 5.49
N PRO A 32 -17.43 2.98 4.23
CA PRO A 32 -16.74 3.82 3.24
C PRO A 32 -16.60 5.29 3.67
N GLY A 33 -17.50 5.80 4.50
CA GLY A 33 -17.48 7.17 5.03
C GLY A 33 -16.48 7.40 6.16
N ARG A 34 -16.01 6.33 6.79
CA ARG A 34 -15.04 6.40 7.89
C ARG A 34 -13.61 6.48 7.40
N GLN A 35 -12.82 7.28 8.09
CA GLN A 35 -11.40 7.44 7.83
C GLN A 35 -10.61 6.86 8.99
N TYR A 36 -9.49 6.19 8.66
CA TYR A 36 -8.51 5.71 9.64
C TYR A 36 -7.10 5.86 9.07
N ASP A 37 -6.13 6.01 9.96
CA ASP A 37 -4.72 6.01 9.52
C ASP A 37 -4.25 4.57 9.30
N MET A 38 -3.80 4.28 8.09
CA MET A 38 -3.24 2.97 7.75
C MET A 38 -2.04 2.61 8.64
N ARG A 39 -1.30 3.60 9.14
CA ARG A 39 -0.16 3.37 10.04
C ARG A 39 -0.60 2.76 11.38
N ASP A 40 -1.76 3.17 11.88
CA ASP A 40 -2.32 2.60 13.11
C ASP A 40 -2.69 1.12 12.92
N LEU A 41 -3.26 0.78 11.77
CA LEU A 41 -3.55 -0.60 11.42
C LEU A 41 -2.27 -1.42 11.25
N LEU A 42 -1.27 -0.88 10.57
CA LEU A 42 0.03 -1.54 10.43
C LEU A 42 0.70 -1.76 11.78
N GLY A 43 0.54 -0.83 12.73
CA GLY A 43 1.03 -0.96 14.10
C GLY A 43 0.47 -2.17 14.87
N CYS A 44 -0.67 -2.74 14.43
CA CYS A 44 -1.24 -3.96 14.99
C CYS A 44 -0.67 -5.25 14.33
N VAL A 45 0.06 -5.13 13.22
CA VAL A 45 0.46 -6.29 12.41
C VAL A 45 1.95 -6.47 12.33
N VAL A 46 2.71 -5.38 12.20
CA VAL A 46 4.17 -5.45 12.05
C VAL A 46 4.86 -5.48 13.40
N ASP A 47 6.04 -6.09 13.46
CA ASP A 47 6.88 -6.11 14.67
C ASP A 47 7.10 -4.68 15.18
N GLY A 48 6.97 -4.46 16.48
CA GLY A 48 7.18 -3.18 17.13
C GLY A 48 8.55 -2.58 16.77
N ASP A 49 8.57 -1.27 16.57
CA ASP A 49 9.76 -0.47 16.17
C ASP A 49 10.44 -0.94 14.87
N SER A 50 9.74 -1.72 14.02
CA SER A 50 10.30 -2.21 12.76
C SER A 50 9.86 -1.43 11.52
N PHE A 51 8.82 -0.60 11.63
CA PHE A 51 8.29 0.12 10.47
C PHE A 51 9.10 1.39 10.18
N ASP A 52 9.77 1.38 9.04
CA ASP A 52 10.52 2.51 8.50
C ASP A 52 9.83 3.02 7.22
N GLU A 53 9.12 4.14 7.35
CA GLU A 53 8.32 4.67 6.25
C GLU A 53 9.18 5.36 5.19
N TYR A 54 9.07 4.85 3.97
CA TYR A 54 9.73 5.39 2.80
C TYR A 54 9.04 6.67 2.31
N ARG A 55 9.74 7.80 2.33
CA ARG A 55 9.27 9.11 1.87
C ARG A 55 7.91 9.49 2.45
N ALA A 56 7.79 9.52 3.77
CA ALA A 56 6.56 9.79 4.50
C ALA A 56 5.85 11.08 4.07
N ASP A 57 6.61 12.12 3.68
CA ASP A 57 6.07 13.42 3.27
C ASP A 57 5.73 13.56 1.78
N PHE A 58 5.97 12.52 0.98
CA PHE A 58 5.70 12.51 -0.45
C PHE A 58 4.74 11.37 -0.82
N GLY A 59 3.76 11.63 -1.71
CA GLY A 59 2.82 10.62 -2.17
C GLY A 59 2.02 9.98 -1.03
N ARG A 60 1.47 10.80 -0.14
CA ARG A 60 0.90 10.39 1.16
C ARG A 60 -0.37 9.56 1.04
N SER A 61 -0.99 9.47 -0.15
CA SER A 61 -2.16 8.60 -0.38
C SER A 61 -1.81 7.11 -0.45
N LEU A 62 -0.51 6.78 -0.52
CA LEU A 62 0.01 5.43 -0.32
C LEU A 62 1.09 5.44 0.77
N VAL A 63 1.00 4.51 1.70
CA VAL A 63 2.00 4.26 2.73
C VAL A 63 2.93 3.17 2.22
N CYS A 64 4.21 3.49 2.08
CA CYS A 64 5.24 2.53 1.69
C CYS A 64 6.31 2.50 2.78
N GLY A 65 6.81 1.34 3.14
CA GLY A 65 7.85 1.25 4.16
C GLY A 65 8.41 -0.15 4.31
N TYR A 66 9.60 -0.22 4.91
CA TYR A 66 10.18 -1.49 5.33
C TYR A 66 9.66 -1.86 6.71
N ALA A 67 9.41 -3.14 6.93
CA ALA A 67 8.93 -3.66 8.20
C ALA A 67 9.45 -5.07 8.44
N ARG A 68 9.19 -5.58 9.62
CA ARG A 68 9.30 -7.01 9.92
C ARG A 68 7.96 -7.55 10.37
N ILE A 69 7.67 -8.79 10.01
CA ILE A 69 6.54 -9.57 10.50
C ILE A 69 7.11 -10.87 11.03
N GLU A 70 6.96 -11.12 12.31
CA GLU A 70 7.58 -12.28 13.00
C GLU A 70 9.08 -12.40 12.69
N GLY A 71 9.83 -11.31 12.78
CA GLY A 71 11.26 -11.23 12.49
C GLY A 71 11.65 -11.36 11.02
N ARG A 72 10.69 -11.42 10.10
CA ARG A 72 10.94 -11.55 8.67
C ARG A 72 10.81 -10.20 7.97
N PRO A 73 11.85 -9.72 7.26
CA PRO A 73 11.80 -8.44 6.57
C PRO A 73 10.83 -8.50 5.40
N CYS A 74 10.02 -7.45 5.25
CA CYS A 74 9.13 -7.24 4.13
C CYS A 74 9.02 -5.76 3.78
N GLY A 75 8.66 -5.47 2.53
CA GLY A 75 8.16 -4.18 2.11
C GLY A 75 6.65 -4.15 2.30
N ILE A 76 6.13 -3.03 2.77
CA ILE A 76 4.69 -2.77 2.88
C ILE A 76 4.31 -1.71 1.85
N VAL A 77 3.24 -1.95 1.10
CA VAL A 77 2.58 -0.98 0.24
C VAL A 77 1.09 -0.99 0.59
N ALA A 78 0.59 0.09 1.17
CA ALA A 78 -0.78 0.14 1.68
C ALA A 78 -1.49 1.43 1.25
N ASN A 79 -2.80 1.34 0.97
CA ASN A 79 -3.60 2.51 0.66
C ASN A 79 -3.92 3.28 1.95
N GLN A 80 -3.74 4.61 1.92
CA GLN A 80 -4.12 5.47 3.04
C GLN A 80 -5.61 5.78 2.99
N ARG A 81 -6.30 5.58 4.11
CA ARG A 81 -7.74 5.84 4.26
C ARG A 81 -8.06 7.21 4.84
N MET A 82 -7.06 8.00 5.20
CA MET A 82 -7.24 9.39 5.60
C MET A 82 -7.10 10.36 4.42
N MET A 83 -7.78 11.50 4.53
CA MET A 83 -7.44 12.65 3.70
C MET A 83 -5.99 13.06 3.94
N THR A 84 -5.26 13.33 2.87
CA THR A 84 -3.87 13.79 2.96
C THR A 84 -3.70 15.10 2.19
N LYS A 85 -2.71 15.90 2.59
CA LYS A 85 -2.36 17.11 1.87
C LYS A 85 -1.11 16.87 1.04
N ARG A 86 -1.07 17.43 -0.16
CA ARG A 86 0.12 17.46 -1.01
C ARG A 86 0.48 18.89 -1.39
N LYS A 87 1.77 19.17 -1.47
CA LYS A 87 2.28 20.44 -2.00
C LYS A 87 2.25 20.38 -3.52
N MET A 88 1.57 21.35 -4.13
CA MET A 88 1.57 21.52 -5.57
C MET A 88 2.64 22.56 -5.95
N PRO A 89 3.38 22.34 -7.07
CA PRO A 89 4.27 23.36 -7.57
C PRO A 89 3.45 24.62 -7.85
N GLY A 90 3.88 25.72 -7.23
CA GLY A 90 3.20 27.01 -7.39
C GLY A 90 3.44 27.59 -8.76
N GLY A 91 2.38 28.14 -9.37
CA GLY A 91 2.51 29.09 -10.46
C GLY A 91 2.94 30.47 -9.96
N LYS A 92 2.58 31.54 -10.64
CA LYS A 92 2.87 32.95 -10.25
C LYS A 92 2.39 33.33 -8.83
N ALA A 93 1.45 32.58 -8.26
CA ALA A 93 0.87 32.80 -6.93
C ALA A 93 1.61 32.09 -5.77
N GLY A 94 2.68 31.36 -6.05
CA GLY A 94 3.42 30.58 -5.03
C GLY A 94 2.87 29.16 -4.81
N PRO A 95 3.54 28.37 -3.92
CA PRO A 95 3.12 26.98 -3.67
C PRO A 95 1.70 26.91 -3.12
N SER A 96 0.90 25.98 -3.62
CA SER A 96 -0.45 25.70 -3.14
C SER A 96 -0.52 24.31 -2.50
N GLU A 97 -1.50 24.10 -1.61
CA GLU A 97 -1.79 22.78 -1.07
C GLU A 97 -3.05 22.22 -1.75
N ALA A 98 -2.99 20.99 -2.18
CA ALA A 98 -4.13 20.21 -2.63
C ALA A 98 -4.47 19.13 -1.60
N VAL A 99 -5.75 18.82 -1.45
CA VAL A 99 -6.24 17.74 -0.60
C VAL A 99 -6.46 16.50 -1.45
N ASN A 100 -5.87 15.38 -1.03
CA ASN A 100 -6.08 14.08 -1.63
C ASN A 100 -7.22 13.36 -0.90
N MET A 101 -8.15 12.79 -1.67
CA MET A 101 -9.25 11.99 -1.15
C MET A 101 -8.74 10.66 -0.57
N PRO A 102 -9.42 10.11 0.46
CA PRO A 102 -9.09 8.82 1.03
C PRO A 102 -9.17 7.70 -0.02
N ALA A 103 -8.32 6.70 0.11
CA ALA A 103 -8.33 5.49 -0.72
C ALA A 103 -8.13 5.71 -2.23
N VAL A 104 -7.68 6.88 -2.65
CA VAL A 104 -7.43 7.23 -4.07
C VAL A 104 -5.94 7.28 -4.33
N ILE A 105 -5.51 6.70 -5.44
CA ILE A 105 -4.11 6.71 -5.88
C ILE A 105 -3.86 7.95 -6.75
N TYR A 106 -2.93 8.79 -6.34
CA TYR A 106 -2.48 9.98 -7.06
C TYR A 106 -1.14 9.75 -7.77
N ASP A 107 -0.78 10.64 -8.67
CA ASP A 107 0.43 10.58 -9.50
C ASP A 107 1.72 10.50 -8.66
N ASP A 108 1.85 11.35 -7.65
CA ASP A 108 2.99 11.36 -6.72
C ASP A 108 3.09 10.05 -5.92
N ALA A 109 1.97 9.51 -5.45
CA ALA A 109 1.92 8.24 -4.74
C ALA A 109 2.26 7.05 -5.65
N ALA A 110 1.78 7.06 -6.89
CA ALA A 110 2.12 6.05 -7.90
C ALA A 110 3.62 6.06 -8.23
N ASP A 111 4.24 7.25 -8.40
CA ASP A 111 5.68 7.41 -8.62
C ASP A 111 6.50 6.92 -7.41
N LYS A 112 6.07 7.27 -6.18
CA LYS A 112 6.70 6.77 -4.94
C LYS A 112 6.68 5.26 -4.89
N THR A 113 5.53 4.67 -5.11
CA THR A 113 5.31 3.23 -4.99
C THR A 113 6.09 2.46 -6.06
N ALA A 114 6.12 2.95 -7.30
CA ALA A 114 6.94 2.35 -8.35
C ALA A 114 8.42 2.26 -7.95
N ARG A 115 8.97 3.35 -7.39
CA ARG A 115 10.36 3.38 -6.89
C ARG A 115 10.56 2.40 -5.73
N PHE A 116 9.64 2.37 -4.79
CA PHE A 116 9.72 1.47 -3.64
C PHE A 116 9.67 -0.01 -4.05
N ILE A 117 8.79 -0.38 -4.99
CA ILE A 117 8.72 -1.74 -5.53
C ILE A 117 10.06 -2.13 -6.20
N MET A 118 10.65 -1.23 -6.99
CA MET A 118 11.95 -1.47 -7.61
C MET A 118 13.05 -1.68 -6.57
N ASP A 119 13.03 -0.91 -5.48
CA ASP A 119 13.97 -1.02 -4.36
C ASP A 119 13.84 -2.38 -3.66
N CYS A 120 12.61 -2.78 -3.31
CA CYS A 120 12.35 -4.09 -2.72
C CYS A 120 12.79 -5.22 -3.66
N ASN A 121 12.51 -5.09 -4.96
CA ASN A 121 12.91 -6.08 -5.96
C ASN A 121 14.43 -6.22 -6.06
N GLN A 122 15.15 -5.11 -6.06
CA GLN A 122 16.62 -5.10 -6.09
C GLN A 122 17.21 -5.71 -4.81
N LYS A 123 16.65 -5.40 -3.66
CA LYS A 123 17.08 -5.92 -2.34
C LYS A 123 16.59 -7.33 -2.04
N ARG A 124 15.78 -7.92 -2.92
CA ARG A 124 15.16 -9.24 -2.73
C ARG A 124 14.27 -9.33 -1.50
N ILE A 125 13.56 -8.26 -1.17
CA ILE A 125 12.64 -8.17 -0.04
C ILE A 125 11.22 -8.48 -0.54
N PRO A 126 10.50 -9.48 0.03
CA PRO A 126 9.10 -9.75 -0.27
C PRO A 126 8.22 -8.53 0.02
N ILE A 127 7.12 -8.38 -0.72
CA ILE A 127 6.23 -7.23 -0.57
C ILE A 127 4.82 -7.67 -0.17
N VAL A 128 4.26 -6.99 0.82
CA VAL A 128 2.86 -7.12 1.23
C VAL A 128 2.09 -5.89 0.74
N PHE A 129 1.06 -6.12 -0.07
CA PHE A 129 0.14 -5.10 -0.57
C PHE A 129 -1.14 -5.14 0.25
N VAL A 130 -1.48 -4.04 0.90
CA VAL A 130 -2.71 -3.90 1.69
C VAL A 130 -3.68 -3.01 0.94
N HIS A 131 -4.77 -3.61 0.47
CA HIS A 131 -5.75 -2.95 -0.39
C HIS A 131 -6.88 -2.34 0.42
N ASP A 132 -7.05 -1.04 0.30
CA ASP A 132 -8.27 -0.29 0.56
C ASP A 132 -8.33 0.88 -0.42
N THR A 133 -8.64 0.59 -1.70
CA THR A 133 -8.58 1.57 -2.78
C THR A 133 -9.83 1.59 -3.63
N THR A 134 -10.25 2.81 -3.98
CA THR A 134 -11.32 3.04 -4.96
C THR A 134 -10.79 3.19 -6.40
N GLY A 135 -9.47 3.31 -6.57
CA GLY A 135 -8.83 3.45 -7.87
C GLY A 135 -7.86 4.62 -7.96
N PHE A 136 -7.45 4.94 -9.17
CA PHE A 136 -6.66 6.13 -9.46
C PHE A 136 -7.54 7.37 -9.53
N MET A 137 -6.97 8.53 -9.21
CA MET A 137 -7.65 9.80 -9.44
C MET A 137 -7.91 9.99 -10.93
N VAL A 138 -9.13 10.43 -11.25
CA VAL A 138 -9.60 10.67 -12.60
C VAL A 138 -9.88 12.16 -12.81
N GLY A 139 -10.04 12.55 -14.06
CA GLY A 139 -10.40 13.90 -14.45
C GLY A 139 -9.26 14.67 -15.13
N ARG A 140 -9.63 15.72 -15.82
CA ARG A 140 -8.74 16.49 -16.69
C ARG A 140 -7.46 16.94 -16.00
N ASP A 141 -7.56 17.49 -14.80
CA ASP A 141 -6.41 18.03 -14.08
C ASP A 141 -5.44 16.91 -13.69
N SER A 142 -5.97 15.75 -13.29
CA SER A 142 -5.16 14.57 -12.95
C SER A 142 -4.46 14.00 -14.19
N GLU A 143 -5.16 13.93 -15.31
CA GLU A 143 -4.61 13.44 -16.58
C GLU A 143 -3.51 14.38 -17.12
N GLN A 144 -3.75 15.69 -17.09
CA GLN A 144 -2.75 16.69 -17.43
C GLN A 144 -1.57 16.72 -16.44
N GLY A 145 -1.82 16.41 -15.16
CA GLY A 145 -0.81 16.25 -14.11
C GLY A 145 0.09 15.04 -14.29
N GLY A 146 -0.30 14.08 -15.13
CA GLY A 146 0.51 12.92 -15.51
C GLY A 146 0.16 11.63 -14.80
N ILE A 147 -1.06 11.47 -14.28
CA ILE A 147 -1.52 10.24 -13.61
C ILE A 147 -1.36 8.99 -14.49
N ILE A 148 -1.62 9.11 -15.81
CA ILE A 148 -1.47 7.99 -16.74
C ILE A 148 -0.03 7.52 -16.81
N ARG A 149 0.92 8.45 -16.88
CA ARG A 149 2.35 8.14 -16.93
C ARG A 149 2.84 7.57 -15.60
N ALA A 150 2.41 8.12 -14.48
CA ALA A 150 2.77 7.64 -13.14
C ALA A 150 2.18 6.25 -12.88
N GLY A 151 0.92 6.02 -13.26
CA GLY A 151 0.27 4.71 -13.20
C GLY A 151 0.98 3.67 -14.09
N ALA A 152 1.39 4.04 -15.29
CA ALA A 152 2.15 3.16 -16.18
C ALA A 152 3.50 2.75 -15.57
N LYS A 153 4.21 3.66 -14.88
CA LYS A 153 5.45 3.34 -14.15
C LYS A 153 5.20 2.34 -13.02
N LEU A 154 4.10 2.54 -12.26
CA LEU A 154 3.73 1.63 -11.17
C LEU A 154 3.44 0.23 -11.72
N VAL A 155 2.65 0.12 -12.76
CA VAL A 155 2.33 -1.15 -13.44
C VAL A 155 3.60 -1.79 -14.00
N ASN A 156 4.49 -1.01 -14.62
CA ASN A 156 5.77 -1.52 -15.14
C ASN A 156 6.66 -2.06 -14.01
N ALA A 157 6.79 -1.33 -12.90
CA ALA A 157 7.56 -1.79 -11.73
C ALA A 157 6.97 -3.10 -11.17
N MET A 158 5.64 -3.21 -11.10
CA MET A 158 4.94 -4.41 -10.66
C MET A 158 5.19 -5.60 -11.58
N SER A 159 5.09 -5.40 -12.91
CA SER A 159 5.27 -6.45 -13.91
C SER A 159 6.69 -7.03 -13.90
N ASN A 160 7.68 -6.21 -13.58
CA ASN A 160 9.09 -6.61 -13.52
C ASN A 160 9.53 -7.05 -12.11
N CYS A 161 8.63 -7.02 -11.13
CA CYS A 161 8.92 -7.41 -9.76
C CYS A 161 8.87 -8.93 -9.60
N VAL A 162 10.01 -9.55 -9.32
CA VAL A 162 10.16 -11.01 -9.19
C VAL A 162 10.18 -11.51 -7.75
N VAL A 163 10.18 -10.62 -6.75
CA VAL A 163 10.10 -11.03 -5.35
C VAL A 163 8.70 -11.56 -5.02
N PRO A 164 8.57 -12.45 -4.02
CA PRO A 164 7.26 -12.88 -3.55
C PRO A 164 6.37 -11.70 -3.16
N LYS A 165 5.13 -11.72 -3.61
CA LYS A 165 4.11 -10.69 -3.34
C LYS A 165 2.93 -11.33 -2.63
N ILE A 166 2.43 -10.68 -1.59
CA ILE A 166 1.20 -11.05 -0.89
C ILE A 166 0.22 -9.90 -1.05
N SER A 167 -1.00 -10.19 -1.48
CA SER A 167 -2.07 -9.20 -1.59
C SER A 167 -3.12 -9.45 -0.52
N LEU A 168 -3.33 -8.48 0.35
CA LEU A 168 -4.31 -8.50 1.43
C LEU A 168 -5.40 -7.45 1.15
N LEU A 169 -6.60 -7.91 0.82
CA LEU A 169 -7.76 -7.06 0.61
C LEU A 169 -8.48 -6.89 1.94
N ILE A 170 -8.37 -5.71 2.54
CA ILE A 170 -9.00 -5.42 3.83
C ILE A 170 -10.37 -4.75 3.68
N ASN A 171 -10.60 -4.03 2.58
CA ASN A 171 -11.86 -3.35 2.27
C ASN A 171 -12.04 -3.24 0.75
N ALA A 172 -12.18 -2.03 0.21
CA ALA A 172 -12.35 -1.77 -1.20
C ALA A 172 -11.11 -2.12 -2.04
N SER A 173 -11.32 -2.73 -3.19
CA SER A 173 -10.25 -2.97 -4.16
C SER A 173 -10.83 -2.97 -5.58
N TYR A 174 -10.86 -1.79 -6.21
CA TYR A 174 -11.60 -1.58 -7.45
C TYR A 174 -10.71 -1.25 -8.65
N GLY A 175 -11.10 -1.77 -9.81
CA GLY A 175 -10.62 -1.41 -11.15
C GLY A 175 -9.10 -1.39 -11.28
N ALA A 176 -8.59 -0.30 -11.85
CA ALA A 176 -7.16 -0.10 -12.05
C ALA A 176 -6.36 0.00 -10.73
N GLY A 177 -7.02 0.39 -9.61
CA GLY A 177 -6.41 0.39 -8.29
C GLY A 177 -6.08 -1.03 -7.80
N ASN A 178 -7.03 -1.96 -7.95
CA ASN A 178 -6.77 -3.38 -7.67
C ASN A 178 -5.60 -3.90 -8.52
N TYR A 179 -5.62 -3.58 -9.82
CA TYR A 179 -4.57 -4.00 -10.74
C TYR A 179 -3.20 -3.48 -10.29
N ALA A 180 -3.06 -2.18 -10.04
CA ALA A 180 -1.79 -1.55 -9.67
C ALA A 180 -1.26 -1.97 -8.30
N MET A 181 -2.12 -2.38 -7.38
CA MET A 181 -1.77 -2.86 -6.04
C MET A 181 -1.49 -4.37 -5.99
N CYS A 182 -0.96 -4.95 -7.06
CA CYS A 182 -0.72 -6.38 -7.18
C CYS A 182 -2.00 -7.23 -7.18
N GLY A 183 -2.95 -6.87 -8.05
CA GLY A 183 -4.11 -7.72 -8.32
C GLY A 183 -3.72 -9.08 -8.89
N ARG A 184 -4.71 -9.95 -9.03
CA ARG A 184 -4.53 -11.35 -9.47
C ARG A 184 -3.72 -11.51 -10.77
N ALA A 185 -3.77 -10.52 -11.65
CA ALA A 185 -3.03 -10.52 -12.93
C ALA A 185 -1.50 -10.56 -12.78
N PHE A 186 -0.97 -10.12 -11.61
CA PHE A 186 0.47 -10.15 -11.33
C PHE A 186 0.93 -11.37 -10.53
N ASP A 187 0.08 -12.38 -10.45
CA ASP A 187 0.34 -13.69 -9.84
C ASP A 187 1.00 -13.57 -8.44
N PRO A 188 0.31 -12.92 -7.47
CA PRO A 188 0.81 -12.87 -6.10
C PRO A 188 0.91 -14.29 -5.54
N PHE A 189 1.94 -14.54 -4.73
CA PHE A 189 2.15 -15.81 -4.05
C PHE A 189 0.93 -16.20 -3.21
N LEU A 190 0.27 -15.20 -2.60
CA LEU A 190 -0.93 -15.39 -1.81
C LEU A 190 -1.83 -14.16 -1.94
N THR A 191 -3.14 -14.41 -2.10
CA THR A 191 -4.17 -13.38 -2.02
C THR A 191 -5.10 -13.73 -0.87
N LEU A 192 -5.22 -12.83 0.09
CA LEU A 192 -6.11 -12.92 1.24
C LEU A 192 -7.15 -11.81 1.16
N ALA A 193 -8.33 -12.07 1.68
CA ALA A 193 -9.39 -11.08 1.77
C ALA A 193 -10.08 -11.17 3.12
N TRP A 194 -10.34 -10.03 3.73
CA TRP A 194 -11.19 -9.96 4.92
C TRP A 194 -12.66 -10.20 4.55
N PRO A 195 -13.50 -10.62 5.50
CA PRO A 195 -14.91 -10.96 5.19
C PRO A 195 -15.71 -9.81 4.58
N ASN A 196 -15.35 -8.57 4.87
CA ASN A 196 -15.96 -7.35 4.35
C ASN A 196 -15.33 -6.83 3.06
N ALA A 197 -14.26 -7.48 2.56
CA ALA A 197 -13.56 -7.02 1.37
C ALA A 197 -14.46 -7.06 0.13
N ARG A 198 -14.35 -6.03 -0.69
CA ARG A 198 -15.12 -5.87 -1.93
C ARG A 198 -14.16 -5.68 -3.09
N CYS A 199 -14.29 -6.52 -4.09
CA CYS A 199 -13.49 -6.45 -5.31
C CYS A 199 -14.43 -6.37 -6.51
N ALA A 200 -14.28 -5.32 -7.34
CA ALA A 200 -15.08 -5.11 -8.53
C ALA A 200 -14.32 -4.28 -9.58
N VAL A 201 -14.87 -4.25 -10.80
CA VAL A 201 -14.33 -3.40 -11.88
C VAL A 201 -14.57 -1.92 -11.55
N MET A 202 -15.73 -1.60 -10.99
CA MET A 202 -16.08 -0.25 -10.51
C MET A 202 -16.68 -0.37 -9.11
N GLY A 203 -16.46 0.66 -8.27
CA GLY A 203 -17.00 0.78 -6.93
C GLY A 203 -18.36 1.46 -6.89
#